data_5fc12a934092fdd6e487f09a95594ce8
#
_entry.id   5fc12a934092fdd6e487f09a95594ce8
#
_cell.length_a   1.000
_cell.length_b   1.000
_cell.length_c   1.000
_cell.angle_alpha   90.00
_cell.angle_beta   90.00
_cell.angle_gamma   90.00
#
_symmetry.space_group_name_H-M   'P 1'
#
loop_
_entity.id
_entity.type
_entity.pdbx_description
1 polymer ?
#
loop_
_entity_poly.entity_id
_entity_poly.type
_entity_poly.pdbx_seq_one_letter_code
_entity_poly.pdbx_strand_id
1 'polypeptide(L)'
;TELMLWDAWYYTKKYGSKDKPFVVVLDEAQNLSHTMKSPSAAILTEGRKFGWSAWFATQSLKVLKDDEVVRLLQSAFKLYFKPTEDEMVKISKQLDTTGETNWLPVIQRLKKGQCIAVGDKMKPNGLVGPTAPVVVNVSAFDKRN
;
A
#
# COMPACT_ATOMS: atom_id res chain seq x y z
N THR A 1 -6.93 1.31 -19.30
CA THR A 1 -6.91 0.82 -17.88
C THR A 1 -7.86 1.63 -16.99
N GLU A 2 -7.86 2.97 -17.05
CA GLU A 2 -8.73 3.80 -16.19
C GLU A 2 -10.23 3.61 -16.46
N LEU A 3 -10.65 3.44 -17.72
CA LEU A 3 -12.04 3.15 -18.07
C LEU A 3 -12.52 1.82 -17.45
N MET A 4 -11.66 0.80 -17.49
CA MET A 4 -11.99 -0.51 -16.85
C MET A 4 -12.12 -0.36 -15.32
N LEU A 5 -11.31 0.50 -14.70
CA LEU A 5 -11.43 0.77 -13.26
C LEU A 5 -12.72 1.53 -12.94
N TRP A 6 -13.15 2.46 -13.79
CA TRP A 6 -14.45 3.12 -13.64
C TRP A 6 -15.61 2.12 -13.77
N ASP A 7 -15.58 1.25 -14.77
CA ASP A 7 -16.63 0.22 -14.94
C ASP A 7 -16.69 -0.71 -13.73
N ALA A 8 -15.52 -1.18 -13.26
CA ALA A 8 -15.44 -2.00 -12.05
C ALA A 8 -15.92 -1.25 -10.80
N TRP A 9 -15.59 0.04 -10.68
CA TRP A 9 -16.06 0.90 -9.59
C TRP A 9 -17.58 1.03 -9.58
N TYR A 10 -18.20 1.36 -10.72
CA TYR A 10 -19.65 1.48 -10.81
C TYR A 10 -20.36 0.14 -10.59
N TYR A 11 -19.80 -0.95 -11.09
CA TYR A 11 -20.33 -2.29 -10.84
C TYR A 11 -20.33 -2.61 -9.34
N THR A 12 -19.23 -2.38 -8.66
CA THR A 12 -19.11 -2.70 -7.24
C THR A 12 -19.91 -1.75 -6.35
N LYS A 13 -20.11 -0.50 -6.74
CA LYS A 13 -21.08 0.40 -6.05
C LYS A 13 -22.49 -0.14 -6.07
N LYS A 14 -22.86 -0.85 -7.13
CA LYS A 14 -24.23 -1.38 -7.30
C LYS A 14 -24.40 -2.78 -6.69
N TYR A 15 -23.38 -3.62 -6.78
CA TYR A 15 -23.49 -5.05 -6.46
C TYR A 15 -22.48 -5.53 -5.40
N GLY A 16 -21.53 -4.70 -5.02
CA GLY A 16 -20.48 -5.04 -4.10
C GLY A 16 -20.96 -5.15 -2.65
N SER A 17 -20.29 -5.98 -1.88
CA SER A 17 -20.57 -6.21 -0.45
C SER A 17 -19.26 -6.44 0.30
N LYS A 18 -19.21 -6.02 1.56
CA LYS A 18 -18.06 -6.30 2.45
C LYS A 18 -17.86 -7.79 2.71
N ASP A 19 -18.93 -8.58 2.63
CA ASP A 19 -18.90 -10.03 2.87
C ASP A 19 -18.33 -10.81 1.65
N LYS A 20 -18.29 -10.16 0.50
CA LYS A 20 -17.71 -10.70 -0.75
C LYS A 20 -16.70 -9.71 -1.32
N PRO A 21 -15.48 -9.67 -0.77
CA PRO A 21 -14.48 -8.71 -1.18
C PRO A 21 -14.06 -8.91 -2.63
N PHE A 22 -13.99 -7.80 -3.36
CA PHE A 22 -13.49 -7.74 -4.73
C PHE A 22 -12.00 -7.37 -4.67
N VAL A 23 -11.13 -8.35 -4.91
CA VAL A 23 -9.68 -8.16 -4.87
C VAL A 23 -9.16 -7.69 -6.22
N VAL A 24 -8.47 -6.57 -6.24
CA VAL A 24 -7.83 -6.00 -7.43
C VAL A 24 -6.36 -5.72 -7.14
N VAL A 25 -5.50 -6.20 -8.00
CA VAL A 25 -4.07 -5.88 -7.97
C VAL A 25 -3.75 -4.92 -9.12
N LEU A 26 -3.25 -3.75 -8.78
CA LEU A 26 -2.86 -2.71 -9.72
C LEU A 26 -1.34 -2.58 -9.67
N ASP A 27 -0.69 -3.25 -10.60
CA ASP A 27 0.76 -3.14 -10.79
C ASP A 27 1.10 -1.87 -11.57
N GLU A 28 2.30 -1.34 -11.36
CA GLU A 28 2.77 -0.07 -11.96
C GLU A 28 1.79 1.08 -11.68
N ALA A 29 1.29 1.16 -10.45
CA ALA A 29 0.25 2.09 -10.05
C ALA A 29 0.65 3.57 -10.25
N GLN A 30 1.95 3.89 -10.35
CA GLN A 30 2.42 5.23 -10.68
C GLN A 30 2.01 5.68 -12.10
N ASN A 31 1.60 4.77 -12.97
CA ASN A 31 1.12 5.08 -14.32
C ASN A 31 -0.39 5.41 -14.37
N LEU A 32 -1.08 5.31 -13.23
CA LEU A 32 -2.48 5.67 -13.08
C LEU A 32 -2.60 7.09 -12.53
N SER A 33 -3.67 7.79 -12.90
CA SER A 33 -4.01 9.04 -12.24
C SER A 33 -4.51 8.78 -10.82
N HIS A 34 -3.98 9.54 -9.87
CA HIS A 34 -4.45 9.52 -8.47
C HIS A 34 -5.04 10.88 -8.07
N THR A 35 -5.45 11.69 -9.04
CA THR A 35 -6.18 12.94 -8.79
C THR A 35 -7.53 12.65 -8.12
N MET A 36 -8.11 13.64 -7.45
CA MET A 36 -9.40 13.46 -6.74
C MET A 36 -10.55 12.94 -7.62
N LYS A 37 -10.47 13.15 -8.92
CA LYS A 37 -11.49 12.71 -9.89
C LYS A 37 -11.15 11.37 -10.56
N SER A 38 -10.11 10.67 -10.13
CA SER A 38 -9.71 9.39 -10.71
C SER A 38 -10.41 8.20 -10.04
N PRO A 39 -10.54 7.07 -10.73
CA PRO A 39 -11.11 5.86 -10.13
C PRO A 39 -10.27 5.33 -8.99
N SER A 40 -8.94 5.45 -9.06
CA SER A 40 -8.05 5.04 -7.98
C SER A 40 -8.26 5.83 -6.70
N ALA A 41 -8.50 7.15 -6.79
CA ALA A 41 -8.83 7.96 -5.63
C ALA A 41 -10.18 7.56 -5.02
N ALA A 42 -11.20 7.31 -5.84
CA ALA A 42 -12.50 6.82 -5.37
C ALA A 42 -12.38 5.47 -4.65
N ILE A 43 -11.59 4.54 -5.21
CA ILE A 43 -11.32 3.23 -4.61
C ILE A 43 -10.61 3.38 -3.26
N LEU A 44 -9.57 4.22 -3.17
CA LEU A 44 -8.82 4.45 -1.94
C LEU A 44 -9.66 5.07 -0.82
N THR A 45 -10.57 6.00 -1.16
CA THR A 45 -11.36 6.73 -0.18
C THR A 45 -12.63 5.99 0.25
N GLU A 46 -13.29 5.32 -0.67
CA GLU A 46 -14.62 4.74 -0.44
C GLU A 46 -14.71 3.23 -0.70
N GLY A 47 -13.74 2.64 -1.38
CA GLY A 47 -13.79 1.26 -1.86
C GLY A 47 -14.16 0.24 -0.79
N ARG A 48 -13.65 0.42 0.44
CA ARG A 48 -13.95 -0.47 1.57
C ARG A 48 -15.46 -0.60 1.85
N LYS A 49 -16.26 0.45 1.60
CA LYS A 49 -17.72 0.40 1.80
C LYS A 49 -18.39 -0.60 0.87
N PHE A 50 -17.80 -0.81 -0.31
CA PHE A 50 -18.32 -1.65 -1.38
C PHE A 50 -17.56 -2.96 -1.55
N GLY A 51 -16.73 -3.33 -0.56
CA GLY A 51 -16.00 -4.60 -0.58
C GLY A 51 -14.70 -4.59 -1.40
N TRP A 52 -14.18 -3.43 -1.79
CA TRP A 52 -12.88 -3.38 -2.47
C TRP A 52 -11.73 -3.74 -1.54
N SER A 53 -10.87 -4.65 -2.01
CA SER A 53 -9.54 -4.91 -1.48
C SER A 53 -8.54 -4.60 -2.59
N ALA A 54 -8.08 -3.37 -2.65
CA ALA A 54 -7.18 -2.90 -3.69
C ALA A 54 -5.72 -2.95 -3.23
N TRP A 55 -4.87 -3.56 -4.04
CA TRP A 55 -3.43 -3.66 -3.85
C TRP A 55 -2.75 -2.83 -4.93
N PHE A 56 -2.04 -1.80 -4.51
CA PHE A 56 -1.29 -0.93 -5.40
C PHE A 56 0.19 -1.27 -5.28
N ALA A 57 0.80 -1.70 -6.38
CA ALA A 57 2.25 -1.88 -6.46
C ALA A 57 2.85 -0.74 -7.30
N THR A 58 3.93 -0.14 -6.82
CA THR A 58 4.63 0.93 -7.51
C THR A 58 6.14 0.81 -7.32
N GLN A 59 6.89 1.14 -8.34
CA GLN A 59 8.37 1.13 -8.28
C GLN A 59 8.91 2.46 -7.75
N SER A 60 8.20 3.56 -7.95
CA SER A 60 8.62 4.88 -7.49
C SER A 60 7.42 5.80 -7.29
N LEU A 61 7.51 6.65 -6.28
CA LEU A 61 6.53 7.70 -5.99
C LEU A 61 6.91 9.05 -6.61
N LYS A 62 8.11 9.17 -7.21
CA LYS A 62 8.63 10.45 -7.70
C LYS A 62 7.88 11.04 -8.89
N VAL A 63 7.29 10.19 -9.71
CA VAL A 63 6.54 10.63 -10.89
C VAL A 63 5.17 11.18 -10.53
N LEU A 64 4.73 10.96 -9.29
CA LEU A 64 3.46 11.43 -8.76
C LEU A 64 3.61 12.81 -8.11
N LYS A 65 2.55 13.59 -8.17
CA LYS A 65 2.44 14.85 -7.43
C LYS A 65 2.30 14.58 -5.93
N ASP A 66 2.70 15.52 -5.10
CA ASP A 66 2.67 15.34 -3.64
C ASP A 66 1.28 15.00 -3.10
N ASP A 67 0.22 15.58 -3.65
CA ASP A 67 -1.15 15.29 -3.26
C ASP A 67 -1.62 13.89 -3.69
N GLU A 68 -1.09 13.34 -4.79
CA GLU A 68 -1.33 11.97 -5.24
C GLU A 68 -0.58 10.97 -4.37
N VAL A 69 0.67 11.28 -3.99
CA VAL A 69 1.46 10.48 -3.05
C VAL A 69 0.74 10.39 -1.69
N VAL A 70 0.24 11.51 -1.17
CA VAL A 70 -0.52 11.54 0.08
C VAL A 70 -1.73 10.61 0.00
N ARG A 71 -2.47 10.60 -1.11
CA ARG A 71 -3.62 9.68 -1.29
C ARG A 71 -3.21 8.22 -1.28
N LEU A 72 -2.17 7.84 -2.03
CA LEU A 72 -1.66 6.46 -2.02
C LEU A 72 -1.21 6.02 -0.64
N LEU A 73 -0.58 6.91 0.11
CA LEU A 73 -0.10 6.64 1.46
C LEU A 73 -1.20 6.53 2.52
N GLN A 74 -2.47 6.84 2.17
CA GLN A 74 -3.63 6.58 3.03
C GLN A 74 -4.02 5.09 3.08
N SER A 75 -3.40 4.23 2.27
CA SER A 75 -3.63 2.78 2.35
C SER A 75 -3.40 2.26 3.78
N ALA A 76 -4.30 1.40 4.25
CA ALA A 76 -4.27 0.89 5.64
C ALA A 76 -3.04 0.01 5.92
N PHE A 77 -2.55 -0.70 4.90
CA PHE A 77 -1.38 -1.56 5.01
C PHE A 77 -0.37 -1.23 3.91
N LYS A 78 0.90 -1.14 4.27
CA LYS A 78 1.99 -0.78 3.37
C LYS A 78 3.18 -1.71 3.53
N LEU A 79 3.77 -2.07 2.40
CA LEU A 79 5.03 -2.83 2.34
C LEU A 79 6.07 -1.98 1.61
N TYR A 80 7.12 -1.60 2.32
CA TYR A 80 8.24 -0.87 1.74
C TYR A 80 9.40 -1.83 1.49
N PHE A 81 9.58 -2.23 0.24
CA PHE A 81 10.81 -2.87 -0.20
C PHE A 81 11.92 -1.83 -0.26
N LYS A 82 13.18 -2.25 -0.49
CA LYS A 82 14.29 -1.31 -0.55
C LYS A 82 14.07 -0.27 -1.65
N PRO A 83 13.79 1.00 -1.29
CA PRO A 83 13.55 2.06 -2.27
C PRO A 83 14.86 2.57 -2.86
N THR A 84 14.76 3.48 -3.83
CA THR A 84 15.91 4.23 -4.35
C THR A 84 16.50 5.15 -3.26
N GLU A 85 17.78 5.47 -3.36
CA GLU A 85 18.51 6.22 -2.31
C GLU A 85 17.84 7.55 -1.97
N ASP A 86 17.34 8.25 -2.95
CA ASP A 86 16.69 9.56 -2.80
C ASP A 86 15.25 9.48 -2.21
N GLU A 87 14.61 8.32 -2.23
CA GLU A 87 13.33 8.10 -1.55
C GLU A 87 13.50 7.62 -0.10
N MET A 88 14.66 7.06 0.26
CA MET A 88 14.92 6.49 1.59
C MET A 88 14.67 7.49 2.72
N VAL A 89 15.09 8.73 2.56
CA VAL A 89 14.93 9.76 3.59
C VAL A 89 13.44 10.11 3.78
N LYS A 90 12.67 10.22 2.69
CA LYS A 90 11.23 10.50 2.74
C LYS A 90 10.48 9.36 3.43
N ILE A 91 10.78 8.12 3.05
CA ILE A 91 10.17 6.92 3.64
C ILE A 91 10.57 6.76 5.11
N SER A 92 11.84 7.01 5.47
CA SER A 92 12.30 6.96 6.86
C SER A 92 11.48 7.88 7.77
N LYS A 93 11.22 9.10 7.32
CA LYS A 93 10.38 10.07 8.06
C LYS A 93 8.91 9.61 8.18
N GLN A 94 8.39 8.90 7.20
CA GLN A 94 7.02 8.36 7.25
C GLN A 94 6.90 7.16 8.19
N LEU A 95 7.96 6.39 8.36
CA LEU A 95 8.01 5.25 9.28
C LEU A 95 8.16 5.68 10.73
N ASP A 96 8.79 6.81 10.96
CA ASP A 96 9.03 7.36 12.29
C ASP A 96 7.84 8.24 12.73
N THR A 97 6.79 7.58 13.23
CA THR A 97 5.58 8.27 13.70
C THR A 97 5.74 8.90 15.08
N THR A 98 6.76 8.50 15.84
CA THR A 98 7.00 8.96 17.22
C THR A 98 8.15 9.95 17.33
N GLY A 99 8.99 10.09 16.31
CA GLY A 99 10.24 10.86 16.35
C GLY A 99 11.39 10.18 17.11
N GLU A 100 11.19 8.93 17.53
CA GLU A 100 12.14 8.21 18.39
C GLU A 100 13.02 7.22 17.63
N THR A 101 12.58 6.78 16.44
CA THR A 101 13.24 5.69 15.71
C THR A 101 13.82 6.17 14.38
N ASN A 102 15.12 6.14 14.24
CA ASN A 102 15.76 6.39 12.95
C ASN A 102 15.68 5.14 12.05
N TRP A 103 14.74 5.16 11.10
CA TRP A 103 14.52 4.05 10.16
C TRP A 103 15.49 4.03 8.98
N LEU A 104 16.24 5.10 8.73
CA LEU A 104 17.14 5.19 7.58
C LEU A 104 18.19 4.07 7.54
N PRO A 105 18.90 3.75 8.63
CA PRO A 105 19.87 2.63 8.62
C PRO A 105 19.20 1.27 8.40
N VAL A 106 17.95 1.09 8.83
CA VAL A 106 17.19 -0.14 8.63
C VAL A 106 16.85 -0.31 7.15
N ILE A 107 16.34 0.76 6.51
CA ILE A 107 16.01 0.77 5.07
C ILE A 107 17.25 0.47 4.22
N GLN A 108 18.40 1.11 4.53
CA GLN A 108 19.64 0.90 3.82
C GLN A 108 20.13 -0.56 3.85
N ARG A 109 19.88 -1.26 4.95
CA ARG A 109 20.29 -2.65 5.17
C ARG A 109 19.34 -3.70 4.64
N LEU A 110 18.17 -3.31 4.12
CA LEU A 110 17.22 -4.25 3.53
C LEU A 110 17.89 -5.04 2.39
N LYS A 111 17.73 -6.35 2.46
CA LYS A 111 18.20 -7.30 1.44
C LYS A 111 17.07 -7.62 0.45
N LYS A 112 17.43 -8.23 -0.68
CA LYS A 112 16.45 -8.78 -1.61
C LYS A 112 15.50 -9.74 -0.88
N GLY A 113 14.19 -9.57 -1.07
CA GLY A 113 13.16 -10.35 -0.38
C GLY A 113 12.84 -9.86 1.04
N GLN A 114 13.37 -8.71 1.46
CA GLN A 114 12.99 -8.07 2.72
C GLN A 114 12.19 -6.80 2.46
N CYS A 115 11.21 -6.54 3.33
CA CYS A 115 10.45 -5.29 3.33
C CYS A 115 10.12 -4.84 4.75
N ILE A 116 9.73 -3.58 4.90
CA ILE A 116 9.16 -3.06 6.14
C ILE A 116 7.64 -3.03 5.98
N ALA A 117 6.95 -3.75 6.84
CA ALA A 117 5.49 -3.80 6.89
C ALA A 117 4.95 -2.79 7.91
N VAL A 118 3.99 -1.97 7.48
CA VAL A 118 3.33 -0.93 8.28
C VAL A 118 1.83 -1.05 8.16
N GLY A 119 1.13 -0.89 9.26
CA GLY A 119 -0.34 -0.94 9.32
C GLY A 119 -0.84 -2.00 10.28
N ASP A 120 -2.14 -2.27 10.22
CA ASP A 120 -2.77 -3.25 11.08
C ASP A 120 -2.30 -4.66 10.77
N LYS A 121 -1.91 -5.39 11.81
CA LYS A 121 -1.42 -6.77 11.71
C LYS A 121 -2.16 -7.65 12.71
N MET A 122 -2.22 -8.92 12.39
CA MET A 122 -2.69 -9.93 13.33
C MET A 122 -1.67 -10.09 14.46
N LYS A 123 -2.10 -9.88 15.68
CA LYS A 123 -1.31 -10.07 16.89
C LYS A 123 -1.34 -11.55 17.33
N PRO A 124 -0.42 -12.02 18.18
CA PRO A 124 -0.41 -13.39 18.65
C PRO A 124 -1.72 -13.86 19.32
N ASN A 125 -2.49 -12.91 19.87
CA ASN A 125 -3.81 -13.19 20.46
C ASN A 125 -4.96 -13.26 19.43
N GLY A 126 -4.66 -13.24 18.13
CA GLY A 126 -5.64 -13.29 17.04
C GLY A 126 -6.35 -11.96 16.74
N LEU A 127 -6.13 -10.90 17.52
CA LEU A 127 -6.71 -9.59 17.26
C LEU A 127 -5.93 -8.87 16.18
N VAL A 128 -6.65 -8.15 15.30
CA VAL A 128 -6.05 -7.26 14.31
C VAL A 128 -6.01 -5.84 14.87
N GLY A 129 -4.88 -5.17 14.70
CA GLY A 129 -4.74 -3.79 15.14
C GLY A 129 -3.38 -3.18 14.81
N PRO A 130 -3.21 -1.89 15.08
CA PRO A 130 -1.99 -1.18 14.76
C PRO A 130 -0.79 -1.79 15.48
N THR A 131 0.30 -1.91 14.76
CA THR A 131 1.57 -2.38 15.30
C THR A 131 2.69 -1.48 14.80
N ALA A 132 3.79 -1.41 15.54
CA ALA A 132 5.00 -0.73 15.06
C ALA A 132 5.45 -1.30 13.70
N PRO A 133 6.15 -0.50 12.87
CA PRO A 133 6.77 -1.01 11.66
C PRO A 133 7.68 -2.20 11.97
N VAL A 134 7.70 -3.22 11.12
CA VAL A 134 8.50 -4.43 11.32
C VAL A 134 9.15 -4.87 10.02
N VAL A 135 10.39 -5.34 10.10
CA VAL A 135 11.08 -5.97 8.96
C VAL A 135 10.55 -7.38 8.77
N VAL A 136 10.13 -7.69 7.56
CA VAL A 136 9.55 -8.97 7.15
C VAL A 136 10.40 -9.59 6.04
N ASN A 137 10.61 -10.91 6.11
CA ASN A 137 11.20 -11.68 5.02
C ASN A 137 10.08 -12.24 4.14
N VAL A 138 10.13 -11.94 2.85
CA VAL A 138 9.21 -12.49 1.85
C VAL A 138 9.90 -13.66 1.17
N SER A 139 9.46 -14.88 1.48
CA SER A 139 9.97 -16.08 0.81
C SER A 139 9.43 -16.22 -0.60
N ALA A 140 10.26 -16.68 -1.53
CA ALA A 140 9.80 -17.07 -2.86
C ALA A 140 8.76 -18.19 -2.75
N PHE A 141 7.78 -18.20 -3.66
CA PHE A 141 6.66 -19.14 -3.62
C PHE A 141 7.11 -20.61 -3.67
N ASP A 142 8.15 -20.89 -4.46
CA ASP A 142 8.78 -22.20 -4.65
C ASP A 142 9.52 -22.75 -3.42
N LYS A 143 9.80 -21.88 -2.44
CA LYS A 143 10.49 -22.25 -1.18
C LYS A 143 9.55 -22.38 0.02
N ARG A 144 8.24 -22.36 -0.21
CA ARG A 144 7.22 -22.59 0.81
C ARG A 144 6.81 -24.07 0.77
N ASN A 145 7.55 -24.91 1.46
CA ASN A 145 7.17 -26.26 1.82
C ASN A 145 6.62 -26.25 3.24
#